data_65dba09f47f2596c761f69cdfff35cfa
#
_entry.id   65dba09f47f2596c761f69cdfff35cfa
#
_cell.length_a   1.000
_cell.length_b   1.000
_cell.length_c   1.000
_cell.angle_alpha   90.00
_cell.angle_beta   90.00
_cell.angle_gamma   90.00
#
_symmetry.space_group_name_H-M   'P 1'
#
loop_
_entity.id
_entity.type
_entity.pdbx_description
1 polymer ?
#
loop_
_entity_poly.entity_id
_entity_poly.type
_entity_poly.pdbx_seq_one_letter_code
_entity_poly.pdbx_strand_id
1 'polypeptide(L)'
;MVMSGYIADPEWNLHVFEDGFFRTGDLGCLDADGRLRLLGRTRRMINLAGVKVDPVEIEQAVESLEGVVACHVDSANGDRESELIRAHIELREGVEMTRANVIAHCRRRLAEYKLPRVIEFVEALPVTLAGKISSPWNAGGPGR
;
A
#
# COMPACT_ATOMS: atom_id res chain seq x y z
N MET A 1 0.70 20.53 19.03
CA MET A 1 2.13 20.54 19.36
C MET A 1 2.84 19.66 18.35
N VAL A 2 3.75 20.22 17.56
CA VAL A 2 4.57 19.46 16.60
C VAL A 2 5.84 19.07 17.32
N MET A 3 6.28 17.83 17.20
CA MET A 3 7.51 17.35 17.82
C MET A 3 8.70 18.03 17.13
N SER A 4 9.75 18.34 17.91
CA SER A 4 10.94 19.07 17.43
C SER A 4 12.03 18.17 16.83
N GLY A 5 11.84 16.85 16.80
CA GLY A 5 12.75 15.90 16.20
C GLY A 5 12.86 14.57 16.95
N TYR A 6 13.54 13.61 16.35
CA TYR A 6 13.91 12.33 16.96
C TYR A 6 15.22 12.46 17.72
N ILE A 7 15.28 11.93 18.95
CA ILE A 7 16.41 12.15 19.88
C ILE A 7 17.70 11.42 19.45
N ALA A 8 17.62 10.36 18.68
CA ALA A 8 18.76 9.49 18.40
C ALA A 8 19.20 9.43 16.93
N ASP A 9 18.63 10.23 16.05
CA ASP A 9 18.93 10.15 14.62
C ASP A 9 18.91 11.52 13.93
N PRO A 10 20.04 12.27 13.99
CA PRO A 10 20.13 13.57 13.34
C PRO A 10 20.00 13.54 11.83
N GLU A 11 20.50 12.49 11.17
CA GLU A 11 20.39 12.35 9.70
C GLU A 11 18.95 12.10 9.29
N TRP A 12 18.20 11.30 10.06
CA TRP A 12 16.78 11.08 9.82
C TRP A 12 15.97 12.37 9.98
N ASN A 13 16.33 13.22 10.95
CA ASN A 13 15.66 14.51 11.13
C ASN A 13 15.79 15.43 9.91
N LEU A 14 16.91 15.41 9.20
CA LEU A 14 17.11 16.19 7.97
C LEU A 14 16.19 15.72 6.82
N HIS A 15 15.75 14.45 6.86
CA HIS A 15 14.86 13.90 5.84
C HIS A 15 13.37 14.09 6.15
N VAL A 16 13.03 14.21 7.44
CA VAL A 16 11.62 14.26 7.87
C VAL A 16 11.15 15.66 8.23
N PHE A 17 12.07 16.62 8.43
CA PHE A 17 11.73 18.02 8.64
C PHE A 17 12.27 18.88 7.49
N GLU A 18 11.41 19.73 6.95
CA GLU A 18 11.74 20.68 5.89
C GLU A 18 11.04 22.01 6.21
N ASP A 19 11.82 23.10 6.30
CA ASP A 19 11.33 24.45 6.61
C ASP A 19 10.43 24.54 7.87
N GLY A 20 10.71 23.73 8.89
CA GLY A 20 9.94 23.67 10.13
C GLY A 20 8.66 22.82 10.05
N PHE A 21 8.40 22.18 8.92
CA PHE A 21 7.29 21.25 8.75
C PHE A 21 7.76 19.80 8.83
N PHE A 22 6.95 18.97 9.46
CA PHE A 22 7.17 17.52 9.50
C PHE A 22 6.57 16.85 8.26
N ARG A 23 7.41 16.16 7.49
CA ARG A 23 6.98 15.37 6.34
C ARG A 23 6.35 14.06 6.84
N THR A 24 5.04 14.02 6.88
CA THR A 24 4.29 12.83 7.36
C THR A 24 4.46 11.63 6.44
N GLY A 25 4.81 11.86 5.18
CA GLY A 25 4.82 10.85 4.13
C GLY A 25 3.41 10.50 3.65
N ASP A 26 2.41 11.26 4.05
CA ASP A 26 1.05 11.11 3.55
C ASP A 26 0.87 11.95 2.28
N LEU A 27 0.13 11.40 1.32
CA LEU A 27 -0.33 12.11 0.13
C LEU A 27 -1.72 12.66 0.38
N GLY A 28 -1.93 13.91 0.07
CA GLY A 28 -3.23 14.55 0.17
C GLY A 28 -3.46 15.52 -0.97
N CYS A 29 -4.70 15.85 -1.23
CA CYS A 29 -5.12 16.94 -2.08
C CYS A 29 -6.08 17.87 -1.34
N LEU A 30 -6.07 19.14 -1.71
CA LEU A 30 -7.09 20.07 -1.27
C LEU A 30 -8.23 20.05 -2.29
N ASP A 31 -9.46 19.93 -1.82
CA ASP A 31 -10.64 20.11 -2.67
C ASP A 31 -10.92 21.60 -2.92
N ALA A 32 -11.93 21.87 -3.74
CA ALA A 32 -12.30 23.26 -4.09
C ALA A 32 -12.74 24.08 -2.86
N ASP A 33 -13.17 23.44 -1.78
CA ASP A 33 -13.58 24.07 -0.53
C ASP A 33 -12.40 24.23 0.46
N GLY A 34 -11.19 23.82 0.06
CA GLY A 34 -9.98 23.90 0.89
C GLY A 34 -9.88 22.79 1.95
N ARG A 35 -10.68 21.72 1.84
CA ARG A 35 -10.60 20.57 2.75
C ARG A 35 -9.50 19.62 2.30
N LEU A 36 -8.69 19.17 3.25
CA LEU A 36 -7.66 18.17 2.99
C LEU A 36 -8.30 16.78 2.85
N ARG A 37 -8.12 16.18 1.68
CA ARG A 37 -8.44 14.78 1.44
C ARG A 37 -7.15 13.98 1.40
N LEU A 38 -7.00 13.00 2.30
CA LEU A 38 -5.86 12.08 2.28
C LEU A 38 -6.08 11.04 1.18
N LEU A 39 -5.06 10.88 0.32
CA LEU A 39 -5.08 9.95 -0.81
C LEU A 39 -4.29 8.66 -0.53
N GLY A 40 -3.32 8.71 0.40
CA GLY A 40 -2.49 7.55 0.72
C GLY A 40 -1.17 7.94 1.39
N ARG A 41 -0.19 7.04 1.33
CA ARG A 41 1.16 7.27 1.86
C ARG A 41 2.22 7.13 0.78
N THR A 42 3.12 8.10 0.70
CA THR A 42 4.24 8.11 -0.26
C THR A 42 5.13 6.87 -0.13
N ARG A 43 5.32 6.36 1.09
CA ARG A 43 6.14 5.16 1.37
C ARG A 43 5.52 3.85 0.88
N ARG A 44 4.23 3.86 0.54
CA ARG A 44 3.54 2.67 0.01
C ARG A 44 3.50 2.64 -1.52
N MET A 45 3.92 3.72 -2.19
CA MET A 45 3.95 3.75 -3.65
C MET A 45 4.86 2.65 -4.19
N ILE A 46 4.32 1.85 -5.09
CA ILE A 46 5.03 0.78 -5.80
C ILE A 46 5.62 1.38 -7.08
N ASN A 47 6.91 1.15 -7.29
CA ASN A 47 7.60 1.65 -8.48
C ASN A 47 7.69 0.56 -9.56
N LEU A 48 6.84 0.66 -10.57
CA LEU A 48 6.85 -0.23 -11.71
C LEU A 48 7.67 0.38 -12.85
N ALA A 49 8.96 0.09 -12.89
CA ALA A 49 9.86 0.62 -13.93
C ALA A 49 9.72 2.15 -14.15
N GLY A 50 9.70 2.92 -13.06
CA GLY A 50 9.58 4.37 -13.09
C GLY A 50 8.15 4.91 -12.97
N VAL A 51 7.13 4.06 -13.09
CA VAL A 51 5.72 4.45 -12.87
C VAL A 51 5.34 4.19 -11.42
N LYS A 52 4.95 5.24 -10.71
CA LYS A 52 4.48 5.13 -9.32
C LYS A 52 3.00 4.73 -9.30
N VAL A 53 2.70 3.64 -8.62
CA VAL A 53 1.34 3.09 -8.47
C VAL A 53 0.94 3.16 -7.00
N ASP A 54 -0.27 3.70 -6.75
CA ASP A 54 -0.85 3.71 -5.41
C ASP A 54 -1.48 2.33 -5.11
N PRO A 55 -0.98 1.60 -4.10
CA PRO A 55 -1.56 0.32 -3.72
C PRO A 55 -3.00 0.42 -3.22
N VAL A 56 -3.40 1.56 -2.65
CA VAL A 56 -4.76 1.77 -2.14
C VAL A 56 -5.80 1.68 -3.25
N GLU A 57 -5.50 2.17 -4.45
CA GLU A 57 -6.39 2.06 -5.60
C GLU A 57 -6.66 0.59 -5.97
N ILE A 58 -5.61 -0.24 -5.86
CA ILE A 58 -5.71 -1.68 -6.16
C ILE A 58 -6.45 -2.41 -5.03
N GLU A 59 -6.15 -2.08 -3.77
CA GLU A 59 -6.84 -2.62 -2.59
C GLU A 59 -8.35 -2.39 -2.69
N GLN A 60 -8.77 -1.16 -2.97
CA GLN A 60 -10.18 -0.81 -3.13
C GLN A 60 -10.85 -1.56 -4.28
N ALA A 61 -10.15 -1.72 -5.41
CA ALA A 61 -10.66 -2.49 -6.52
C ALA A 61 -10.87 -3.96 -6.16
N VAL A 62 -9.93 -4.58 -5.45
CA VAL A 62 -10.03 -5.98 -5.00
C VAL A 62 -11.10 -6.14 -3.92
N GLU A 63 -11.17 -5.23 -2.95
CA GLU A 63 -12.16 -5.26 -1.86
C GLU A 63 -13.61 -5.07 -2.35
N SER A 64 -13.80 -4.46 -3.51
CA SER A 64 -15.12 -4.38 -4.14
C SER A 64 -15.62 -5.70 -4.73
N LEU A 65 -14.79 -6.75 -4.75
CA LEU A 65 -15.17 -8.08 -5.19
C LEU A 65 -15.89 -8.83 -4.06
N GLU A 66 -17.07 -9.34 -4.36
CA GLU A 66 -17.88 -10.07 -3.39
C GLU A 66 -17.12 -11.27 -2.82
N GLY A 67 -17.16 -11.42 -1.51
CA GLY A 67 -16.45 -12.48 -0.79
C GLY A 67 -15.06 -12.09 -0.29
N VAL A 68 -14.51 -10.93 -0.70
CA VAL A 68 -13.29 -10.38 -0.11
C VAL A 68 -13.64 -9.65 1.20
N VAL A 69 -12.88 -9.94 2.25
CA VAL A 69 -12.98 -9.26 3.56
C VAL A 69 -12.05 -8.06 3.59
N ALA A 70 -10.80 -8.26 3.18
CA ALA A 70 -9.78 -7.23 3.15
C ALA A 70 -8.69 -7.58 2.13
N CYS A 71 -8.00 -6.56 1.65
CA CYS A 71 -6.87 -6.72 0.75
C CYS A 71 -5.70 -5.83 1.21
N HIS A 72 -4.51 -6.37 1.14
CA HIS A 72 -3.27 -5.60 1.32
C HIS A 72 -2.38 -5.78 0.10
N VAL A 73 -1.93 -4.67 -0.45
CA VAL A 73 -1.08 -4.65 -1.64
C VAL A 73 0.29 -4.10 -1.27
N ASP A 74 1.32 -4.84 -1.62
CA ASP A 74 2.71 -4.45 -1.46
C ASP A 74 3.52 -4.73 -2.74
N SER A 75 4.81 -4.39 -2.69
CA SER A 75 5.74 -4.77 -3.74
C SER A 75 6.35 -6.13 -3.44
N ALA A 76 6.34 -7.02 -4.41
CA ALA A 76 7.22 -8.17 -4.45
C ALA A 76 8.51 -7.82 -5.19
N ASN A 77 9.63 -8.44 -4.79
CA ASN A 77 10.87 -8.27 -5.52
C ASN A 77 10.71 -8.82 -6.93
N GLY A 78 10.74 -7.92 -7.91
CA GLY A 78 11.01 -8.24 -9.30
C GLY A 78 12.51 -8.30 -9.56
N ASP A 79 12.91 -8.36 -10.82
CA ASP A 79 14.29 -8.13 -11.23
C ASP A 79 14.74 -6.73 -10.77
N ARG A 80 16.04 -6.56 -10.54
CA ARG A 80 16.66 -5.43 -9.82
C ARG A 80 16.21 -4.00 -10.19
N GLU A 81 15.38 -3.82 -11.19
CA GLU A 81 14.93 -2.52 -11.69
C GLU A 81 13.41 -2.32 -11.65
N SER A 82 12.61 -3.35 -11.35
CA SER A 82 11.16 -3.23 -11.29
C SER A 82 10.55 -4.03 -10.14
N GLU A 83 9.66 -3.37 -9.41
CA GLU A 83 8.82 -4.03 -8.42
C GLU A 83 7.63 -4.72 -9.12
N LEU A 84 7.12 -5.78 -8.53
CA LEU A 84 5.89 -6.45 -8.94
C LEU A 84 4.79 -6.14 -7.93
N ILE A 85 3.59 -5.95 -8.41
CA ILE A 85 2.42 -5.79 -7.53
C ILE A 85 2.04 -7.15 -6.98
N ARG A 86 2.03 -7.26 -5.65
CA ARG A 86 1.54 -8.42 -4.92
C ARG A 86 0.32 -8.04 -4.08
N ALA A 87 -0.73 -8.85 -4.15
CA ALA A 87 -1.94 -8.69 -3.38
C ALA A 87 -2.12 -9.86 -2.41
N HIS A 88 -2.25 -9.58 -1.12
CA HIS A 88 -2.67 -10.51 -0.08
C HIS A 88 -4.15 -10.29 0.17
N ILE A 89 -4.95 -11.33 -0.02
CA ILE A 89 -6.41 -11.25 -0.01
C ILE A 89 -6.96 -12.16 1.08
N GLU A 90 -7.69 -11.57 2.00
CA GLU A 90 -8.47 -12.29 2.99
C GLU A 90 -9.89 -12.51 2.45
N LEU A 91 -10.32 -13.77 2.41
CA LEU A 91 -11.64 -14.15 1.94
C LEU A 91 -12.58 -14.42 3.12
N ARG A 92 -13.88 -14.19 2.88
CA ARG A 92 -14.92 -14.61 3.81
C ARG A 92 -14.93 -16.14 3.91
N GLU A 93 -15.19 -16.65 5.09
CA GLU A 93 -15.28 -18.10 5.34
C GLU A 93 -16.26 -18.78 4.36
N GLY A 94 -15.82 -19.90 3.79
CA GLY A 94 -16.60 -20.67 2.81
C GLY A 94 -16.62 -20.11 1.39
N VAL A 95 -15.92 -19.00 1.11
CA VAL A 95 -15.79 -18.46 -0.24
C VAL A 95 -14.60 -19.08 -0.96
N GLU A 96 -14.84 -19.70 -2.09
CA GLU A 96 -13.80 -20.16 -3.00
C GLU A 96 -13.58 -19.10 -4.09
N MET A 97 -12.35 -18.66 -4.24
CA MET A 97 -11.98 -17.65 -5.23
C MET A 97 -10.67 -18.02 -5.90
N THR A 98 -10.60 -17.80 -7.20
CA THR A 98 -9.39 -18.04 -7.99
C THR A 98 -8.69 -16.74 -8.34
N ARG A 99 -7.40 -16.83 -8.64
CA ARG A 99 -6.62 -15.68 -9.18
C ARG A 99 -7.29 -15.10 -10.44
N ALA A 100 -7.85 -15.96 -11.30
CA ALA A 100 -8.54 -15.54 -12.51
C ALA A 100 -9.77 -14.66 -12.21
N ASN A 101 -10.53 -14.98 -11.16
CA ASN A 101 -11.68 -14.18 -10.73
C ASN A 101 -11.23 -12.77 -10.30
N VAL A 102 -10.17 -12.68 -9.48
CA VAL A 102 -9.62 -11.39 -9.04
C VAL A 102 -9.13 -10.56 -10.22
N ILE A 103 -8.33 -11.15 -11.11
CA ILE A 103 -7.80 -10.43 -12.27
C ILE A 103 -8.92 -9.96 -13.21
N ALA A 104 -9.91 -10.81 -13.49
CA ALA A 104 -11.05 -10.44 -14.34
C ALA A 104 -11.86 -9.27 -13.76
N HIS A 105 -12.01 -9.24 -12.43
CA HIS A 105 -12.66 -8.14 -11.73
C HIS A 105 -11.84 -6.85 -11.80
N CYS A 106 -10.54 -6.94 -11.51
CA CYS A 106 -9.62 -5.79 -11.52
C CYS A 106 -9.49 -5.17 -12.92
N ARG A 107 -9.49 -5.95 -14.00
CA ARG A 107 -9.43 -5.45 -15.38
C ARG A 107 -10.55 -4.49 -15.76
N ARG A 108 -11.68 -4.57 -15.09
CA ARG A 108 -12.82 -3.66 -15.34
C ARG A 108 -12.66 -2.30 -14.68
N ARG A 109 -11.71 -2.16 -13.74
CA ARG A 109 -11.54 -0.99 -12.86
C ARG A 109 -10.15 -0.37 -12.93
N LEU A 110 -9.14 -1.16 -13.26
CA LEU A 110 -7.74 -0.76 -13.22
C LEU A 110 -7.11 -0.86 -14.61
N ALA A 111 -6.12 -0.03 -14.86
CA ALA A 111 -5.26 -0.16 -16.03
C ALA A 111 -4.45 -1.48 -15.96
N GLU A 112 -4.11 -2.06 -17.11
CA GLU A 112 -3.45 -3.37 -17.21
C GLU A 112 -2.13 -3.44 -16.41
N TYR A 113 -1.35 -2.36 -16.38
CA TYR A 113 -0.09 -2.32 -15.63
C TYR A 113 -0.26 -2.30 -14.12
N LYS A 114 -1.46 -1.99 -13.60
CA LYS A 114 -1.80 -2.00 -12.17
C LYS A 114 -2.33 -3.35 -11.68
N LEU A 115 -2.47 -4.33 -12.57
CA LEU A 115 -2.97 -5.64 -12.18
C LEU A 115 -1.95 -6.38 -11.31
N PRO A 116 -2.36 -7.00 -10.20
CA PRO A 116 -1.46 -7.81 -9.37
C PRO A 116 -0.85 -8.97 -10.18
N ARG A 117 0.46 -9.11 -10.12
CA ARG A 117 1.17 -10.24 -10.73
C ARG A 117 1.25 -11.43 -9.78
N VAL A 118 1.29 -11.15 -8.49
CA VAL A 118 1.29 -12.15 -7.44
C VAL A 118 0.01 -11.97 -6.62
N ILE A 119 -0.74 -13.04 -6.43
CA ILE A 119 -1.96 -13.05 -5.61
C ILE A 119 -1.83 -14.19 -4.62
N GLU A 120 -1.93 -13.87 -3.35
CA GLU A 120 -1.87 -14.80 -2.23
C GLU A 120 -3.18 -14.69 -1.43
N PHE A 121 -3.87 -15.82 -1.26
CA PHE A 121 -5.02 -15.89 -0.38
C PHE A 121 -4.53 -16.25 1.02
N VAL A 122 -4.93 -15.46 2.00
CA VAL A 122 -4.51 -15.59 3.39
C VAL A 122 -5.72 -15.80 4.29
N GLU A 123 -5.53 -16.51 5.41
CA GLU A 123 -6.60 -16.76 6.38
C GLU A 123 -7.01 -15.47 7.10
N ALA A 124 -6.05 -14.62 7.43
CA ALA A 124 -6.27 -13.32 8.03
C ALA A 124 -5.11 -12.37 7.70
N LEU A 125 -5.43 -11.10 7.47
CA LEU A 125 -4.41 -10.07 7.37
C LEU A 125 -3.96 -9.65 8.77
N PRO A 126 -2.64 -9.57 9.03
CA PRO A 126 -2.14 -9.14 10.33
C PRO A 126 -2.49 -7.68 10.58
N VAL A 127 -3.21 -7.44 11.66
CA VAL A 127 -3.66 -6.11 12.10
C VAL A 127 -2.85 -5.69 13.32
N THR A 128 -2.37 -4.46 13.34
CA THR A 128 -1.75 -3.89 14.54
C THR A 128 -2.81 -3.59 15.59
N LEU A 129 -2.38 -3.39 16.87
CA LEU A 129 -3.26 -2.94 17.95
C LEU A 129 -4.00 -1.61 17.62
N ALA A 130 -3.51 -0.84 16.67
CA ALA A 130 -4.14 0.38 16.17
C ALA A 130 -5.12 0.14 15.01
N GLY A 131 -5.46 -1.13 14.69
CA GLY A 131 -6.38 -1.47 13.61
C GLY A 131 -5.81 -1.26 12.20
N LYS A 132 -4.50 -1.08 12.06
CA LYS A 132 -3.83 -0.93 10.76
C LYS A 132 -3.27 -2.27 10.33
N ILE A 133 -3.41 -2.61 9.05
CA ILE A 133 -2.76 -3.79 8.49
C ILE A 133 -1.25 -3.59 8.62
N SER A 134 -0.58 -4.49 9.36
CA SER A 134 0.87 -4.54 9.38
C SER A 134 1.33 -5.40 8.22
N SER A 135 2.36 -4.95 7.50
CA SER A 135 2.96 -5.75 6.42
C SER A 135 4.13 -6.56 7.00
N PRO A 136 3.92 -7.80 7.48
CA PRO A 136 5.02 -8.64 7.95
C PRO A 136 5.92 -9.09 6.80
N TRP A 137 5.42 -8.99 5.56
CA TRP A 137 6.13 -9.39 4.36
C TRP A 137 7.23 -8.42 3.93
N ASN A 138 7.19 -7.17 4.42
CA ASN A 138 8.26 -6.18 4.20
C ASN A 138 9.30 -6.12 5.32
N ALA A 139 9.24 -7.01 6.31
CA ALA A 139 10.23 -7.08 7.40
C ALA A 139 11.59 -7.67 6.96
N GLY A 140 11.77 -7.99 5.68
CA GLY A 140 12.96 -8.58 5.09
C GLY A 140 13.80 -7.65 4.21
N GLY A 141 13.69 -6.34 4.37
CA GLY A 141 14.70 -5.43 3.84
C GLY A 141 16.00 -5.62 4.63
N PRO A 142 17.19 -5.79 3.99
CA PRO A 142 18.42 -5.94 4.72
C PRO A 142 18.65 -4.69 5.57
N GLY A 143 18.66 -4.89 6.86
CA GLY A 143 19.22 -3.91 7.77
C GLY A 143 20.69 -3.68 7.40
N ARG A 144 21.00 -2.47 7.06
CA ARG A 144 22.22 -1.73 7.38
C ARG A 144 22.17 -0.38 6.70
#